data_cfc36c42d960406a7301d786bd5ef94f
#
_entry.id   cfc36c42d960406a7301d786bd5ef94f
#
_cell.length_a   1.000
_cell.length_b   1.000
_cell.length_c   1.000
_cell.angle_alpha   90.00
_cell.angle_beta   90.00
_cell.angle_gamma   90.00
#
_symmetry.space_group_name_H-M   'P 1'
#
loop_
_entity.id
_entity.type
_entity.pdbx_description
1 polymer ?
#
loop_
_entity_poly.entity_id
_entity_poly.type
_entity_poly.pdbx_seq_one_letter_code
_entity_poly.pdbx_strand_id
1 'polypeptide(L)'
;MERVNSAVCTGDCPKVNSCLVNRFEGPDSHLPKHSDNEPTIHPESLIVTLSLGSECTLKFSDQVCGNVVLEHRARPCSVYSMTRKSQEFFEHGIDPGSMGDGTRYSLTFRSISWKNRNATCILGDSNTGGLKFGNDSKRSFGSSFPGKQFPTPLVGDINPYNTCGYSNVVLMCGINNLKSDVVKNSTDVRSVFNLFVSKIEQIQKVNPRAHIFACPVLPTKRSELNRKGVCFNMMLMNDLLPSNFGVSFVDGFQNFLDENGLLSRDLSRELYKRKYPDCLHLNWKGLAKLGVIIRNTVLRRKSGGIDKRTRTRVDGTSFRDVVTANRAPEHDGYQAS
;
A
#
# COMPACT_ATOMS: atom_id res chain seq x y z
N MET A 1 7.36 -19.83 -19.01
CA MET A 1 8.43 -19.86 -17.99
C MET A 1 9.58 -20.77 -18.38
N GLU A 2 9.36 -22.01 -18.77
CA GLU A 2 10.44 -22.95 -19.14
C GLU A 2 11.35 -22.41 -20.25
N ARG A 3 10.78 -21.91 -21.35
CA ARG A 3 11.58 -21.31 -22.44
C ARG A 3 12.42 -20.11 -22.00
N VAL A 4 11.90 -19.28 -21.08
CA VAL A 4 12.65 -18.16 -20.53
C VAL A 4 13.79 -18.67 -19.65
N ASN A 5 13.54 -19.66 -18.80
CA ASN A 5 14.56 -20.27 -17.96
C ASN A 5 15.68 -20.90 -18.79
N SER A 6 15.33 -21.58 -19.89
CA SER A 6 16.33 -22.19 -20.78
C SER A 6 17.18 -21.14 -21.51
N ALA A 7 16.61 -19.95 -21.78
CA ALA A 7 17.31 -18.88 -22.50
C ALA A 7 18.20 -18.01 -21.60
N VAL A 8 17.82 -17.83 -20.31
CA VAL A 8 18.46 -16.81 -19.46
C VAL A 8 19.10 -17.37 -18.18
N CYS A 9 18.71 -18.56 -17.74
CA CYS A 9 19.27 -19.18 -16.54
C CYS A 9 20.36 -20.17 -16.93
N THR A 10 21.61 -19.70 -16.94
CA THR A 10 22.81 -20.56 -17.13
C THR A 10 23.46 -20.78 -15.76
N GLY A 11 23.86 -22.03 -15.48
CA GLY A 11 24.52 -22.39 -14.22
C GLY A 11 23.61 -22.29 -13.00
N ASP A 12 24.12 -21.71 -11.91
CA ASP A 12 23.43 -21.62 -10.61
C ASP A 12 22.42 -20.48 -10.51
N CYS A 13 22.11 -19.80 -11.63
CA CYS A 13 21.13 -18.72 -11.62
C CYS A 13 19.74 -19.25 -11.21
N PRO A 14 19.07 -18.62 -10.22
CA PRO A 14 17.76 -19.04 -9.80
C PRO A 14 16.75 -18.96 -10.93
N LYS A 15 15.99 -20.04 -11.13
CA LYS A 15 14.94 -20.09 -12.15
C LYS A 15 13.88 -19.03 -11.92
N VAL A 16 13.54 -18.29 -12.97
CA VAL A 16 12.42 -17.34 -12.91
C VAL A 16 11.11 -18.09 -12.70
N ASN A 17 10.30 -17.58 -11.80
CA ASN A 17 9.04 -18.20 -11.38
C ASN A 17 7.87 -17.21 -11.29
N SER A 18 8.11 -15.95 -11.64
CA SER A 18 7.13 -14.86 -11.65
C SER A 18 7.26 -14.04 -12.93
N CYS A 19 6.14 -13.53 -13.43
CA CYS A 19 6.09 -12.60 -14.55
C CYS A 19 5.13 -11.47 -14.21
N LEU A 20 5.62 -10.23 -14.24
CA LEU A 20 4.82 -9.02 -14.17
C LEU A 20 4.57 -8.54 -15.61
N VAL A 21 3.31 -8.29 -15.94
CA VAL A 21 2.93 -7.74 -17.25
C VAL A 21 2.43 -6.32 -17.06
N ASN A 22 3.11 -5.36 -17.67
CA ASN A 22 2.65 -3.98 -17.74
C ASN A 22 2.17 -3.68 -19.16
N ARG A 23 1.02 -3.01 -19.27
CA ARG A 23 0.47 -2.48 -20.51
C ARG A 23 0.56 -0.97 -20.50
N PHE A 24 1.07 -0.40 -21.57
CA PHE A 24 1.19 1.05 -21.79
C PHE A 24 0.44 1.41 -23.08
N GLU A 25 -0.27 2.52 -23.06
CA GLU A 25 -1.10 2.96 -24.21
C GLU A 25 -0.71 4.39 -24.60
N GLY A 26 -0.21 4.52 -25.82
CA GLY A 26 0.15 5.81 -26.41
C GLY A 26 1.38 6.47 -25.80
N PRO A 27 1.80 7.61 -26.40
CA PRO A 27 3.05 8.28 -26.06
C PRO A 27 3.06 8.90 -24.65
N ASP A 28 1.90 9.23 -24.08
CA ASP A 28 1.81 9.84 -22.74
C ASP A 28 1.95 8.84 -21.60
N SER A 29 1.92 7.54 -21.92
CA SER A 29 2.16 6.51 -20.90
C SER A 29 3.58 6.61 -20.38
N HIS A 30 3.74 6.52 -19.07
CA HIS A 30 5.03 6.63 -18.40
C HIS A 30 5.17 5.60 -17.29
N LEU A 31 6.41 5.40 -16.86
CA LEU A 31 6.74 4.59 -15.70
C LEU A 31 7.62 5.44 -14.77
N PRO A 32 7.13 5.80 -13.59
CA PRO A 32 7.94 6.56 -12.63
C PRO A 32 9.27 5.86 -12.33
N LYS A 33 10.32 6.64 -12.08
CA LYS A 33 11.62 6.10 -11.68
C LYS A 33 11.47 5.22 -10.43
N HIS A 34 11.98 4.01 -10.51
CA HIS A 34 11.95 3.03 -9.42
C HIS A 34 13.09 2.01 -9.59
N SER A 35 13.32 1.24 -8.55
CA SER A 35 14.21 0.09 -8.59
C SER A 35 13.46 -1.19 -8.20
N ASP A 36 13.78 -2.28 -8.87
CA ASP A 36 13.24 -3.62 -8.59
C ASP A 36 14.05 -4.29 -7.46
N ASN A 37 14.04 -3.67 -6.28
CA ASN A 37 14.82 -4.12 -5.12
C ASN A 37 13.97 -4.78 -4.02
N GLU A 38 12.82 -5.34 -4.38
CA GLU A 38 11.95 -6.02 -3.43
C GLU A 38 12.69 -7.14 -2.69
N PRO A 39 12.48 -7.25 -1.35
CA PRO A 39 13.10 -8.30 -0.53
C PRO A 39 12.73 -9.72 -0.95
N THR A 40 11.66 -9.86 -1.72
CA THR A 40 11.17 -11.14 -2.23
C THR A 40 11.89 -11.59 -3.50
N ILE A 41 12.55 -10.70 -4.22
CA ILE A 41 13.37 -11.07 -5.38
C ILE A 41 14.64 -11.75 -4.87
N HIS A 42 14.92 -12.93 -5.40
CA HIS A 42 16.13 -13.67 -5.02
C HIS A 42 17.37 -12.81 -5.30
N PRO A 43 18.35 -12.71 -4.39
CA PRO A 43 19.53 -11.85 -4.57
C PRO A 43 20.29 -12.07 -5.88
N GLU A 44 20.40 -13.32 -6.30
CA GLU A 44 21.09 -13.74 -7.53
C GLU A 44 20.15 -13.79 -8.76
N SER A 45 18.93 -13.27 -8.65
CA SER A 45 17.98 -13.26 -9.76
C SER A 45 18.39 -12.28 -10.83
N LEU A 46 18.35 -12.73 -12.08
CA LEU A 46 18.19 -11.82 -13.20
C LEU A 46 16.74 -11.33 -13.25
N ILE A 47 16.58 -10.06 -13.57
CA ILE A 47 15.31 -9.42 -13.88
C ILE A 47 15.31 -9.27 -15.40
N VAL A 48 14.53 -10.11 -16.08
CA VAL A 48 14.52 -10.20 -17.54
C VAL A 48 13.23 -9.61 -18.06
N THR A 49 13.31 -8.64 -18.96
CA THR A 49 12.14 -8.00 -19.57
C THR A 49 12.08 -8.27 -21.05
N LEU A 50 10.97 -8.83 -21.51
CA LEU A 50 10.58 -8.94 -22.91
C LEU A 50 9.68 -7.75 -23.25
N SER A 51 10.07 -6.96 -24.26
CA SER A 51 9.31 -5.83 -24.78
C SER A 51 8.53 -6.26 -26.03
N LEU A 52 7.22 -6.03 -26.06
CA LEU A 52 6.35 -6.34 -27.19
C LEU A 52 5.52 -5.10 -27.57
N GLY A 53 5.16 -4.97 -28.85
CA GLY A 53 4.38 -3.84 -29.35
C GLY A 53 5.24 -2.60 -29.60
N SER A 54 4.79 -1.41 -29.20
CA SER A 54 5.51 -0.16 -29.43
C SER A 54 6.86 -0.12 -28.70
N GLU A 55 7.83 0.55 -29.31
CA GLU A 55 9.13 0.79 -28.66
C GLU A 55 9.02 1.85 -27.56
N CYS A 56 9.98 1.84 -26.64
CA CYS A 56 10.13 2.91 -25.66
C CYS A 56 11.62 3.14 -25.33
N THR A 57 11.92 4.31 -24.77
CA THR A 57 13.23 4.60 -24.18
C THR A 57 13.13 4.50 -22.67
N LEU A 58 13.87 3.53 -22.10
CA LEU A 58 14.08 3.44 -20.65
C LEU A 58 15.29 4.29 -20.29
N LYS A 59 15.15 5.07 -19.22
CA LYS A 59 16.24 5.82 -18.62
C LYS A 59 16.66 5.18 -17.32
N PHE A 60 17.95 4.97 -17.16
CA PHE A 60 18.58 4.53 -15.93
C PHE A 60 19.26 5.71 -15.29
N SER A 61 18.95 5.98 -14.03
CA SER A 61 19.49 7.10 -13.27
C SER A 61 20.18 6.60 -12.01
N ASP A 62 21.26 7.26 -11.65
CA ASP A 62 21.94 7.04 -10.37
C ASP A 62 21.01 7.44 -9.21
N GLN A 63 20.90 6.60 -8.17
CA GLN A 63 20.00 6.86 -7.03
C GLN A 63 20.48 8.00 -6.12
N VAL A 64 21.76 8.36 -6.16
CA VAL A 64 22.34 9.37 -5.28
C VAL A 64 22.24 10.76 -5.90
N CYS A 65 22.71 10.89 -7.15
CA CYS A 65 22.75 12.18 -7.82
C CYS A 65 21.58 12.43 -8.78
N GLY A 66 20.80 11.37 -9.11
CA GLY A 66 19.64 11.46 -10.00
C GLY A 66 19.99 11.62 -11.49
N ASN A 67 21.28 11.66 -11.84
CA ASN A 67 21.71 11.81 -13.21
C ASN A 67 21.39 10.57 -14.05
N VAL A 68 20.97 10.78 -15.30
CA VAL A 68 20.79 9.69 -16.26
C VAL A 68 22.17 9.15 -16.65
N VAL A 69 22.38 7.85 -16.42
CA VAL A 69 23.64 7.16 -16.72
C VAL A 69 23.55 6.29 -17.98
N LEU A 70 22.33 5.88 -18.36
CA LEU A 70 22.10 5.06 -19.54
C LEU A 70 20.68 5.30 -20.07
N GLU A 71 20.57 5.41 -21.39
CA GLU A 71 19.29 5.33 -22.10
C GLU A 71 19.29 4.04 -22.94
N HIS A 72 18.25 3.24 -22.76
CA HIS A 72 18.07 1.97 -23.46
C HIS A 72 16.80 2.00 -24.30
N ARG A 73 16.95 1.83 -25.61
CA ARG A 73 15.82 1.74 -26.54
C ARG A 73 15.29 0.30 -26.58
N ALA A 74 14.19 0.06 -25.88
CA ALA A 74 13.50 -1.23 -25.88
C ALA A 74 12.61 -1.35 -27.14
N ARG A 75 13.15 -2.01 -28.16
CA ARG A 75 12.47 -2.24 -29.44
C ARG A 75 11.41 -3.35 -29.31
N PRO A 76 10.46 -3.43 -30.23
CA PRO A 76 9.56 -4.58 -30.33
C PRO A 76 10.31 -5.90 -30.38
N CYS A 77 9.83 -6.89 -29.64
CA CYS A 77 10.43 -8.23 -29.54
C CYS A 77 11.86 -8.26 -29.00
N SER A 78 12.31 -7.18 -28.33
CA SER A 78 13.62 -7.16 -27.69
C SER A 78 13.56 -7.70 -26.27
N VAL A 79 14.69 -8.25 -25.81
CA VAL A 79 14.88 -8.71 -24.43
C VAL A 79 16.06 -7.95 -23.83
N TYR A 80 15.89 -7.47 -22.62
CA TYR A 80 16.98 -6.92 -21.82
C TYR A 80 16.93 -7.49 -20.41
N SER A 81 18.06 -7.48 -19.75
CA SER A 81 18.16 -7.99 -18.37
C SER A 81 18.89 -7.01 -17.47
N MET A 82 18.50 -7.03 -16.21
CA MET A 82 19.13 -6.29 -15.12
C MET A 82 19.51 -7.27 -14.01
N THR A 83 20.62 -7.01 -13.34
CA THR A 83 20.98 -7.78 -12.15
C THR A 83 20.24 -7.23 -10.94
N ARG A 84 19.97 -8.08 -9.93
CA ARG A 84 19.43 -7.62 -8.65
C ARG A 84 20.35 -6.57 -7.99
N LYS A 85 21.68 -6.73 -8.17
CA LYS A 85 22.69 -5.80 -7.65
C LYS A 85 22.61 -4.41 -8.29
N SER A 86 22.32 -4.32 -9.59
CA SER A 86 22.18 -3.01 -10.25
C SER A 86 21.02 -2.18 -9.68
N GLN A 87 20.02 -2.83 -9.11
CA GLN A 87 18.88 -2.17 -8.47
C GLN A 87 19.21 -1.50 -7.12
N GLU A 88 20.39 -1.72 -6.60
CA GLU A 88 20.88 -1.05 -5.39
C GLU A 88 21.47 0.33 -5.70
N PHE A 89 21.91 0.54 -6.95
CA PHE A 89 22.59 1.76 -7.36
C PHE A 89 21.78 2.60 -8.34
N PHE A 90 20.91 1.97 -9.12
CA PHE A 90 20.20 2.64 -10.20
C PHE A 90 18.68 2.49 -10.06
N GLU A 91 18.00 3.55 -10.42
CA GLU A 91 16.57 3.56 -10.72
C GLU A 91 16.37 3.56 -12.23
N HIS A 92 15.23 3.02 -12.66
CA HIS A 92 14.85 3.06 -14.06
C HIS A 92 13.40 3.51 -14.22
N GLY A 93 13.09 4.11 -15.36
CA GLY A 93 11.76 4.62 -15.66
C GLY A 93 11.57 4.92 -17.14
N ILE A 94 10.36 5.30 -17.51
CA ILE A 94 9.98 5.76 -18.84
C ILE A 94 9.33 7.12 -18.66
N ASP A 95 9.92 8.15 -19.27
CA ASP A 95 9.34 9.51 -19.21
C ASP A 95 8.12 9.62 -20.16
N PRO A 96 7.17 10.53 -19.88
CA PRO A 96 6.14 10.88 -20.83
C PRO A 96 6.75 11.30 -22.17
N GLY A 97 6.15 10.89 -23.29
CA GLY A 97 6.66 11.17 -24.62
C GLY A 97 7.84 10.27 -25.08
N SER A 98 8.29 9.34 -24.22
CA SER A 98 9.39 8.40 -24.55
C SER A 98 8.91 7.10 -25.16
N MET A 99 7.61 6.97 -25.43
CA MET A 99 7.01 5.81 -26.08
C MET A 99 6.57 6.18 -27.50
N GLY A 100 6.62 5.18 -28.40
CA GLY A 100 5.99 5.29 -29.70
C GLY A 100 4.47 5.21 -29.63
N ASP A 101 3.82 5.55 -30.74
CA ASP A 101 2.37 5.40 -30.88
C ASP A 101 1.96 3.92 -30.75
N GLY A 102 0.81 3.69 -30.15
CA GLY A 102 0.24 2.35 -30.00
C GLY A 102 0.47 1.73 -28.62
N THR A 103 0.22 0.44 -28.54
CA THR A 103 0.27 -0.31 -27.28
C THR A 103 1.62 -1.01 -27.12
N ARG A 104 2.19 -0.92 -25.92
CA ARG A 104 3.37 -1.68 -25.51
C ARG A 104 3.02 -2.61 -24.36
N TYR A 105 3.56 -3.82 -24.40
CA TYR A 105 3.58 -4.74 -23.28
C TYR A 105 5.01 -4.97 -22.82
N SER A 106 5.24 -4.92 -21.52
CA SER A 106 6.50 -5.32 -20.90
C SER A 106 6.26 -6.51 -19.99
N LEU A 107 6.91 -7.64 -20.30
CA LEU A 107 6.82 -8.86 -19.54
C LEU A 107 8.12 -9.00 -18.73
N THR A 108 8.05 -8.70 -17.44
CA THR A 108 9.22 -8.72 -16.54
C THR A 108 9.23 -10.00 -15.73
N PHE A 109 10.19 -10.86 -16.02
CA PHE A 109 10.40 -12.16 -15.39
C PHE A 109 11.39 -12.05 -14.24
N ARG A 110 11.08 -12.67 -13.10
CA ARG A 110 11.88 -12.61 -11.87
C ARG A 110 11.89 -13.94 -11.15
N SER A 111 12.93 -14.23 -10.40
CA SER A 111 12.93 -15.29 -9.40
C SER A 111 12.46 -14.72 -8.06
N ILE A 112 11.29 -15.14 -7.62
CA ILE A 112 10.73 -14.75 -6.33
C ILE A 112 11.05 -15.83 -5.31
N SER A 113 11.73 -15.42 -4.24
CA SER A 113 12.04 -16.30 -3.12
C SER A 113 10.96 -16.21 -2.05
N TRP A 114 10.16 -17.27 -1.95
CA TRP A 114 9.14 -17.42 -0.90
C TRP A 114 9.75 -17.71 0.50
N LYS A 115 11.10 -17.80 0.60
CA LYS A 115 11.77 -18.03 1.88
C LYS A 115 11.58 -16.87 2.87
N ASN A 116 11.31 -15.68 2.38
CA ASN A 116 10.98 -14.53 3.22
C ASN A 116 9.49 -14.54 3.60
N ARG A 117 9.06 -15.58 4.35
CA ARG A 117 7.68 -15.74 4.86
C ARG A 117 7.17 -14.54 5.67
N ASN A 118 7.99 -13.51 5.80
CA ASN A 118 7.76 -12.33 6.64
C ASN A 118 7.71 -11.04 5.85
N ALA A 119 7.91 -11.07 4.53
CA ALA A 119 7.87 -9.86 3.72
C ALA A 119 6.46 -9.24 3.75
N THR A 120 6.42 -7.94 4.03
CA THR A 120 5.18 -7.17 4.12
C THR A 120 5.16 -6.08 3.05
N CYS A 121 4.09 -6.05 2.27
CA CYS A 121 3.79 -4.95 1.36
C CYS A 121 2.81 -3.99 2.05
N ILE A 122 3.05 -2.70 1.95
CA ILE A 122 2.11 -1.67 2.41
C ILE A 122 1.64 -0.86 1.22
N LEU A 123 0.35 -0.90 0.97
CA LEU A 123 -0.36 -0.06 0.03
C LEU A 123 -1.08 1.01 0.82
N GLY A 124 -0.62 2.24 0.74
CA GLY A 124 -1.14 3.27 1.63
C GLY A 124 -1.00 4.69 1.11
N ASP A 125 -1.79 5.57 1.71
CA ASP A 125 -1.80 7.00 1.45
C ASP A 125 -0.54 7.70 2.00
N SER A 126 -0.54 9.03 1.97
CA SER A 126 0.59 9.86 2.41
C SER A 126 1.00 9.65 3.87
N ASN A 127 0.14 9.13 4.74
CA ASN A 127 0.50 8.81 6.13
C ASN A 127 1.41 7.58 6.23
N THR A 128 1.38 6.68 5.25
CA THR A 128 2.31 5.55 5.21
C THR A 128 3.68 5.93 4.68
N GLY A 129 3.80 6.98 3.87
CA GLY A 129 5.05 7.40 3.24
C GLY A 129 6.20 7.76 4.18
N GLY A 130 5.89 8.01 5.46
CA GLY A 130 6.89 8.23 6.51
C GLY A 130 7.31 6.98 7.28
N LEU A 131 6.68 5.83 7.01
CA LEU A 131 6.99 4.57 7.67
C LEU A 131 8.18 3.92 6.95
N LYS A 132 9.33 3.86 7.62
CA LYS A 132 10.52 3.17 7.09
C LYS A 132 10.62 1.78 7.68
N PHE A 133 10.65 0.79 6.80
CA PHE A 133 10.86 -0.62 7.10
C PHE A 133 12.20 -1.05 6.51
N GLY A 134 13.27 -1.02 7.32
CA GLY A 134 14.60 -1.39 6.85
C GLY A 134 15.72 -0.85 7.73
N ASN A 135 16.96 -1.12 7.35
CA ASN A 135 18.18 -0.86 8.13
C ASN A 135 18.57 0.62 8.32
N ASP A 136 17.77 1.58 7.94
CA ASP A 136 18.02 3.00 8.20
C ASP A 136 17.93 3.28 9.70
N SER A 137 19.09 3.30 10.34
CA SER A 137 19.34 3.25 11.77
C SER A 137 18.78 4.39 12.61
N LYS A 138 18.19 5.43 12.02
CA LYS A 138 17.69 6.59 12.77
C LYS A 138 16.15 6.73 12.79
N ARG A 139 15.41 5.97 11.98
CA ARG A 139 13.92 6.04 11.90
C ARG A 139 13.27 4.69 11.58
N SER A 140 13.97 3.58 11.72
CA SER A 140 13.46 2.26 11.38
C SER A 140 12.76 1.59 12.55
N PHE A 141 11.64 0.93 12.27
CA PHE A 141 10.95 0.08 13.26
C PHE A 141 11.63 -1.29 13.41
N GLY A 142 12.98 -1.29 13.47
CA GLY A 142 13.81 -2.47 13.67
C GLY A 142 14.06 -3.29 12.41
N SER A 143 15.26 -3.83 12.32
CA SER A 143 15.81 -4.61 11.22
C SER A 143 15.05 -5.91 10.86
N SER A 144 14.03 -6.26 11.61
CA SER A 144 13.30 -7.53 11.49
C SER A 144 11.94 -7.43 10.75
N PHE A 145 11.59 -6.27 10.18
CA PHE A 145 10.34 -6.09 9.45
C PHE A 145 10.63 -5.74 7.99
N PRO A 146 10.97 -6.72 7.15
CA PRO A 146 11.20 -6.48 5.74
C PRO A 146 9.89 -6.09 5.05
N GLY A 147 9.87 -4.95 4.40
CA GLY A 147 8.67 -4.45 3.73
C GLY A 147 8.99 -3.40 2.68
N LYS A 148 8.08 -3.24 1.72
CA LYS A 148 8.09 -2.18 0.73
C LYS A 148 6.77 -1.44 0.77
N GLN A 149 6.84 -0.13 0.62
CA GLN A 149 5.67 0.73 0.51
C GLN A 149 5.42 1.07 -0.96
N PHE A 150 4.14 1.10 -1.31
CA PHE A 150 3.68 1.60 -2.59
C PHE A 150 2.70 2.76 -2.32
N PRO A 151 3.01 3.97 -2.77
CA PRO A 151 2.10 5.10 -2.65
C PRO A 151 0.76 4.78 -3.32
N THR A 152 -0.30 4.89 -2.55
CA THR A 152 -1.66 4.55 -3.00
C THR A 152 -2.62 5.61 -2.48
N PRO A 153 -2.67 6.79 -3.12
CA PRO A 153 -3.47 7.91 -2.64
C PRO A 153 -4.96 7.62 -2.63
N LEU A 154 -5.48 6.90 -3.63
CA LEU A 154 -6.89 6.51 -3.73
C LEU A 154 -7.03 4.99 -3.70
N VAL A 155 -8.20 4.51 -3.27
CA VAL A 155 -8.52 3.06 -3.31
C VAL A 155 -8.46 2.53 -4.75
N GLY A 156 -8.88 3.33 -5.74
CA GLY A 156 -8.80 2.98 -7.15
C GLY A 156 -7.37 2.74 -7.65
N ASP A 157 -6.38 3.40 -7.05
CA ASP A 157 -4.97 3.31 -7.43
C ASP A 157 -4.28 2.03 -6.92
N ILE A 158 -4.97 1.23 -6.11
CA ILE A 158 -4.44 -0.06 -5.67
C ILE A 158 -4.14 -0.92 -6.89
N ASN A 159 -2.85 -1.19 -7.11
CA ASN A 159 -2.41 -2.17 -8.08
C ASN A 159 -2.18 -3.53 -7.38
N PRO A 160 -3.04 -4.54 -7.61
CA PRO A 160 -2.94 -5.84 -6.96
C PRO A 160 -1.60 -6.55 -7.24
N TYR A 161 -1.00 -6.31 -8.40
CA TYR A 161 0.27 -6.94 -8.78
C TYR A 161 1.45 -6.47 -7.93
N ASN A 162 1.37 -5.30 -7.31
CA ASN A 162 2.37 -4.85 -6.33
C ASN A 162 2.45 -5.74 -5.10
N THR A 163 1.45 -6.59 -4.87
CA THR A 163 1.41 -7.53 -3.74
C THR A 163 2.08 -8.87 -4.02
N CYS A 164 2.42 -9.15 -5.28
CA CYS A 164 3.02 -10.42 -5.67
C CYS A 164 4.34 -10.66 -4.91
N GLY A 165 4.48 -11.85 -4.34
CA GLY A 165 5.69 -12.23 -3.59
C GLY A 165 5.68 -11.85 -2.10
N TYR A 166 4.71 -11.07 -1.63
CA TYR A 166 4.58 -10.71 -0.22
C TYR A 166 3.61 -11.65 0.50
N SER A 167 3.99 -12.10 1.70
CA SER A 167 3.12 -12.94 2.53
C SER A 167 2.13 -12.13 3.35
N ASN A 168 2.41 -10.84 3.55
CA ASN A 168 1.54 -9.94 4.28
C ASN A 168 1.32 -8.68 3.43
N VAL A 169 0.07 -8.27 3.32
CA VAL A 169 -0.33 -7.06 2.60
C VAL A 169 -1.10 -6.17 3.56
N VAL A 170 -0.60 -4.98 3.80
CA VAL A 170 -1.27 -3.97 4.63
C VAL A 170 -1.91 -2.94 3.72
N LEU A 171 -3.22 -2.77 3.83
CA LEU A 171 -3.99 -1.78 3.08
C LEU A 171 -4.36 -0.63 4.00
N MET A 172 -3.87 0.56 3.72
CA MET A 172 -4.14 1.77 4.47
C MET A 172 -4.45 2.93 3.53
N CYS A 173 -5.61 2.91 2.93
CA CYS A 173 -6.10 3.93 2.00
C CYS A 173 -7.60 4.12 2.14
N GLY A 174 -8.12 5.19 1.56
CA GLY A 174 -9.54 5.51 1.58
C GLY A 174 -9.84 6.92 2.07
N ILE A 175 -9.00 7.53 2.91
CA ILE A 175 -9.24 8.87 3.42
C ILE A 175 -9.38 9.92 2.32
N ASN A 176 -8.59 9.81 1.25
CA ASN A 176 -8.65 10.74 0.13
C ASN A 176 -9.91 10.54 -0.72
N ASN A 177 -10.44 9.31 -0.80
CA ASN A 177 -11.75 9.08 -1.41
C ASN A 177 -12.85 9.73 -0.58
N LEU A 178 -12.83 9.53 0.76
CA LEU A 178 -13.83 10.09 1.68
C LEU A 178 -13.78 11.63 1.76
N LYS A 179 -12.61 12.22 1.51
CA LYS A 179 -12.41 13.67 1.46
C LYS A 179 -13.06 14.32 0.24
N SER A 180 -13.35 13.56 -0.81
CA SER A 180 -13.96 14.08 -2.03
C SER A 180 -15.34 14.70 -1.74
N ASP A 181 -15.62 15.84 -2.36
CA ASP A 181 -16.91 16.54 -2.25
C ASP A 181 -18.09 15.75 -2.83
N VAL A 182 -17.79 14.70 -3.61
CA VAL A 182 -18.78 13.77 -4.16
C VAL A 182 -19.33 12.83 -3.06
N VAL A 183 -18.52 12.53 -2.04
CA VAL A 183 -18.90 11.64 -0.94
C VAL A 183 -19.59 12.47 0.13
N LYS A 184 -20.94 12.47 0.14
CA LYS A 184 -21.74 13.32 1.06
C LYS A 184 -22.46 12.53 2.15
N ASN A 185 -22.86 11.30 1.86
CA ASN A 185 -23.72 10.49 2.73
C ASN A 185 -23.20 9.06 2.91
N SER A 186 -23.92 8.25 3.67
CA SER A 186 -23.55 6.85 3.95
C SER A 186 -23.56 5.96 2.70
N THR A 187 -24.40 6.24 1.70
CA THR A 187 -24.45 5.50 0.45
C THR A 187 -23.17 5.75 -0.36
N ASP A 188 -22.68 7.00 -0.39
CA ASP A 188 -21.44 7.34 -1.06
C ASP A 188 -20.24 6.68 -0.35
N VAL A 189 -20.23 6.66 1.00
CA VAL A 189 -19.22 5.93 1.79
C VAL A 189 -19.27 4.44 1.49
N ARG A 190 -20.48 3.86 1.32
CA ARG A 190 -20.67 2.46 0.93
C ARG A 190 -20.04 2.18 -0.44
N SER A 191 -20.13 3.10 -1.38
CA SER A 191 -19.50 2.96 -2.70
C SER A 191 -17.98 2.90 -2.60
N VAL A 192 -17.36 3.73 -1.74
CA VAL A 192 -15.91 3.67 -1.47
C VAL A 192 -15.54 2.34 -0.81
N PHE A 193 -16.35 1.87 0.13
CA PHE A 193 -16.15 0.57 0.79
C PHE A 193 -16.24 -0.59 -0.21
N ASN A 194 -17.23 -0.60 -1.10
CA ASN A 194 -17.38 -1.65 -2.11
C ASN A 194 -16.17 -1.68 -3.06
N LEU A 195 -15.65 -0.52 -3.44
CA LEU A 195 -14.42 -0.42 -4.22
C LEU A 195 -13.22 -1.03 -3.44
N PHE A 196 -13.12 -0.76 -2.14
CA PHE A 196 -12.08 -1.33 -1.28
C PHE A 196 -12.17 -2.85 -1.20
N VAL A 197 -13.37 -3.41 -1.03
CA VAL A 197 -13.62 -4.86 -1.05
C VAL A 197 -13.22 -5.48 -2.38
N SER A 198 -13.64 -4.88 -3.51
CA SER A 198 -13.26 -5.34 -4.84
C SER A 198 -11.74 -5.37 -5.04
N LYS A 199 -11.00 -4.41 -4.47
CA LYS A 199 -9.54 -4.43 -4.53
C LYS A 199 -8.93 -5.55 -3.69
N ILE A 200 -9.51 -5.87 -2.52
CA ILE A 200 -9.09 -7.02 -1.71
C ILE A 200 -9.27 -8.32 -2.51
N GLU A 201 -10.42 -8.52 -3.15
CA GLU A 201 -10.69 -9.69 -3.98
C GLU A 201 -9.70 -9.81 -5.13
N GLN A 202 -9.39 -8.69 -5.80
CA GLN A 202 -8.36 -8.66 -6.84
C GLN A 202 -6.98 -9.06 -6.29
N ILE A 203 -6.59 -8.58 -5.10
CA ILE A 203 -5.34 -8.97 -4.45
C ILE A 203 -5.34 -10.47 -4.14
N GLN A 204 -6.42 -11.00 -3.57
CA GLN A 204 -6.54 -12.43 -3.25
C GLN A 204 -6.46 -13.30 -4.50
N LYS A 205 -6.97 -12.82 -5.64
CA LYS A 205 -6.87 -13.52 -6.92
C LYS A 205 -5.42 -13.57 -7.45
N VAL A 206 -4.67 -12.47 -7.35
CA VAL A 206 -3.27 -12.42 -7.86
C VAL A 206 -2.27 -12.98 -6.86
N ASN A 207 -2.55 -12.86 -5.56
CA ASN A 207 -1.69 -13.34 -4.48
C ASN A 207 -2.50 -14.11 -3.43
N PRO A 208 -3.00 -15.32 -3.74
CA PRO A 208 -3.91 -16.08 -2.88
C PRO A 208 -3.25 -16.54 -1.57
N ARG A 209 -1.94 -16.46 -1.46
CA ARG A 209 -1.19 -16.84 -0.25
C ARG A 209 -0.95 -15.67 0.71
N ALA A 210 -1.21 -14.43 0.27
CA ALA A 210 -1.04 -13.28 1.12
C ALA A 210 -2.13 -13.22 2.19
N HIS A 211 -1.73 -12.82 3.38
CA HIS A 211 -2.69 -12.36 4.39
C HIS A 211 -2.84 -10.85 4.29
N ILE A 212 -4.07 -10.38 4.25
CA ILE A 212 -4.38 -8.97 4.10
C ILE A 212 -4.70 -8.38 5.47
N PHE A 213 -4.11 -7.24 5.77
CA PHE A 213 -4.38 -6.44 6.96
C PHE A 213 -5.06 -5.16 6.52
N ALA A 214 -6.38 -5.08 6.74
CA ALA A 214 -7.16 -3.89 6.47
C ALA A 214 -7.00 -2.89 7.61
N CYS A 215 -6.42 -1.74 7.33
CA CYS A 215 -6.29 -0.65 8.29
C CYS A 215 -7.53 0.24 8.21
N PRO A 216 -8.09 0.65 9.36
CA PRO A 216 -9.09 1.68 9.39
C PRO A 216 -8.52 3.01 8.90
N VAL A 217 -9.38 3.85 8.37
CA VAL A 217 -9.06 5.24 8.07
C VAL A 217 -8.73 5.97 9.36
N LEU A 218 -7.59 6.66 9.39
CA LEU A 218 -7.15 7.43 10.55
C LEU A 218 -8.11 8.59 10.85
N PRO A 219 -8.24 8.97 12.12
CA PRO A 219 -8.96 10.19 12.48
C PRO A 219 -8.27 11.43 11.89
N THR A 220 -9.04 12.49 11.73
CA THR A 220 -8.61 13.78 11.20
C THR A 220 -8.98 14.90 12.14
N LYS A 221 -8.52 16.13 11.91
CA LYS A 221 -8.97 17.32 12.64
C LYS A 221 -10.30 17.87 12.14
N ARG A 222 -10.98 17.19 11.19
CA ARG A 222 -12.26 17.60 10.60
C ARG A 222 -13.35 16.65 11.05
N SER A 223 -14.31 17.14 11.83
CA SER A 223 -15.42 16.33 12.39
C SER A 223 -16.26 15.65 11.32
N GLU A 224 -16.58 16.36 10.21
CA GLU A 224 -17.34 15.79 9.11
C GLU A 224 -16.61 14.61 8.45
N LEU A 225 -15.31 14.77 8.17
CA LEU A 225 -14.52 13.72 7.57
C LEU A 225 -14.35 12.53 8.51
N ASN A 226 -14.26 12.79 9.83
CA ASN A 226 -14.24 11.73 10.84
C ASN A 226 -15.53 10.92 10.84
N ARG A 227 -16.71 11.55 10.70
CA ARG A 227 -17.98 10.81 10.60
C ARG A 227 -17.98 9.85 9.40
N LYS A 228 -17.51 10.30 8.23
CA LYS A 228 -17.36 9.44 7.06
C LYS A 228 -16.35 8.31 7.31
N GLY A 229 -15.22 8.61 7.95
CA GLY A 229 -14.19 7.64 8.34
C GLY A 229 -14.71 6.59 9.32
N VAL A 230 -15.46 6.98 10.35
CA VAL A 230 -16.11 6.06 11.29
C VAL A 230 -17.09 5.14 10.58
N CYS A 231 -17.93 5.67 9.70
CA CYS A 231 -18.88 4.87 8.91
C CYS A 231 -18.13 3.83 8.06
N PHE A 232 -17.07 4.22 7.36
CA PHE A 232 -16.23 3.31 6.58
C PHE A 232 -15.57 2.23 7.46
N ASN A 233 -15.01 2.62 8.60
CA ASN A 233 -14.36 1.71 9.54
C ASN A 233 -15.35 0.69 10.15
N MET A 234 -16.59 1.11 10.41
CA MET A 234 -17.65 0.20 10.85
C MET A 234 -17.98 -0.84 9.77
N MET A 235 -18.04 -0.44 8.49
CA MET A 235 -18.23 -1.38 7.39
C MET A 235 -17.06 -2.37 7.28
N LEU A 236 -15.82 -1.92 7.47
CA LEU A 236 -14.67 -2.83 7.52
C LEU A 236 -14.83 -3.87 8.62
N MET A 237 -15.27 -3.48 9.81
CA MET A 237 -15.40 -4.39 10.95
C MET A 237 -16.61 -5.33 10.86
N ASN A 238 -17.74 -4.83 10.38
CA ASN A 238 -19.00 -5.55 10.45
C ASN A 238 -19.29 -6.36 9.17
N ASP A 239 -18.87 -5.86 8.01
CA ASP A 239 -19.22 -6.45 6.72
C ASP A 239 -18.06 -7.22 6.10
N LEU A 240 -16.83 -6.70 6.19
CA LEU A 240 -15.67 -7.32 5.53
C LEU A 240 -15.11 -8.48 6.36
N LEU A 241 -14.86 -8.30 7.65
CA LEU A 241 -14.16 -9.30 8.47
C LEU A 241 -14.93 -10.61 8.65
N PRO A 242 -16.27 -10.61 8.87
CA PRO A 242 -17.03 -11.84 9.02
C PRO A 242 -17.11 -12.65 7.72
N SER A 243 -17.03 -11.98 6.58
CA SER A 243 -17.27 -12.60 5.25
C SER A 243 -15.99 -13.01 4.53
N ASN A 244 -14.80 -12.63 5.03
CA ASN A 244 -13.56 -12.82 4.26
C ASN A 244 -12.46 -13.50 5.06
N PHE A 245 -12.20 -14.78 4.74
CA PHE A 245 -11.06 -15.52 5.26
C PHE A 245 -9.76 -15.00 4.65
N GLY A 246 -8.77 -14.69 5.48
CA GLY A 246 -7.47 -14.16 5.03
C GLY A 246 -7.35 -12.64 5.14
N VAL A 247 -8.36 -11.97 5.70
CA VAL A 247 -8.30 -10.56 6.07
C VAL A 247 -8.31 -10.41 7.58
N SER A 248 -7.46 -9.55 8.11
CA SER A 248 -7.45 -9.13 9.51
C SER A 248 -7.55 -7.62 9.60
N PHE A 249 -8.18 -7.14 10.67
CA PHE A 249 -8.27 -5.71 10.98
C PHE A 249 -7.05 -5.26 11.79
N VAL A 250 -6.53 -4.08 11.49
CA VAL A 250 -5.46 -3.45 12.28
C VAL A 250 -6.10 -2.57 13.33
N ASP A 251 -6.18 -3.07 14.55
CA ASP A 251 -6.76 -2.35 15.68
C ASP A 251 -5.77 -1.36 16.33
N GLY A 252 -6.28 -0.45 17.13
CA GLY A 252 -5.48 0.52 17.91
C GLY A 252 -5.55 1.96 17.39
N PHE A 253 -6.43 2.27 16.46
CA PHE A 253 -6.59 3.61 15.89
C PHE A 253 -7.30 4.61 16.82
N GLN A 254 -8.07 4.11 17.81
CA GLN A 254 -8.62 4.92 18.91
C GLN A 254 -7.51 5.67 19.67
N ASN A 255 -6.29 5.13 19.69
CA ASN A 255 -5.15 5.78 20.33
C ASN A 255 -4.65 7.06 19.61
N PHE A 256 -5.23 7.40 18.46
CA PHE A 256 -4.95 8.64 17.73
C PHE A 256 -5.97 9.73 17.99
N LEU A 257 -7.05 9.42 18.73
CA LEU A 257 -8.08 10.37 19.06
C LEU A 257 -7.69 11.22 20.29
N ASP A 258 -8.12 12.48 20.28
CA ASP A 258 -8.20 13.33 21.45
C ASP A 258 -9.54 13.13 22.18
N GLU A 259 -9.77 13.88 23.24
CA GLU A 259 -11.01 13.90 24.03
C GLU A 259 -12.26 14.28 23.24
N ASN A 260 -12.11 14.98 22.10
CA ASN A 260 -13.20 15.39 21.23
C ASN A 260 -13.43 14.40 20.07
N GLY A 261 -12.72 13.26 20.04
CA GLY A 261 -12.80 12.27 18.97
C GLY A 261 -12.15 12.73 17.66
N LEU A 262 -11.25 13.72 17.71
CA LEU A 262 -10.47 14.23 16.59
C LEU A 262 -9.03 13.71 16.64
N LEU A 263 -8.29 13.88 15.56
CA LEU A 263 -6.86 13.54 15.54
C LEU A 263 -6.12 14.39 16.57
N SER A 264 -5.49 13.71 17.53
CA SER A 264 -4.72 14.33 18.60
C SER A 264 -3.63 15.28 18.06
N ARG A 265 -3.53 16.46 18.65
CA ARG A 265 -2.53 17.48 18.28
C ARG A 265 -1.10 16.97 18.43
N ASP A 266 -0.83 16.19 19.47
CA ASP A 266 0.50 15.62 19.73
C ASP A 266 0.97 14.65 18.66
N LEU A 267 0.06 14.03 17.91
CA LEU A 267 0.33 13.03 16.89
C LEU A 267 0.21 13.59 15.46
N SER A 268 -0.26 14.83 15.31
CA SER A 268 -0.55 15.45 14.00
C SER A 268 0.49 16.49 13.62
N ARG A 269 0.61 16.75 12.32
CA ARG A 269 1.35 17.91 11.82
C ARG A 269 0.53 19.18 12.04
N GLU A 270 1.20 20.28 12.32
CA GLU A 270 0.56 21.60 12.40
C GLU A 270 0.31 22.18 11.01
N LEU A 271 1.32 22.09 10.12
CA LEU A 271 1.28 22.68 8.79
C LEU A 271 1.60 21.63 7.71
N TYR A 272 0.80 21.62 6.65
CA TYR A 272 1.09 20.91 5.42
C TYR A 272 2.02 21.77 4.53
N LYS A 273 3.15 21.16 4.09
CA LYS A 273 4.18 21.84 3.30
C LYS A 273 4.65 23.18 3.93
N ARG A 274 4.58 23.30 5.26
CA ARG A 274 4.94 24.51 6.03
C ARG A 274 4.11 25.75 5.69
N LYS A 275 2.97 25.61 5.02
CA LYS A 275 2.18 26.75 4.53
C LYS A 275 0.71 26.72 4.95
N TYR A 276 0.08 25.55 4.96
CA TYR A 276 -1.35 25.43 5.21
C TYR A 276 -1.62 24.58 6.46
N PRO A 277 -2.70 24.87 7.23
CA PRO A 277 -3.11 24.00 8.34
C PRO A 277 -3.28 22.56 7.89
N ASP A 278 -2.60 21.65 8.56
CA ASP A 278 -2.66 20.22 8.25
C ASP A 278 -3.70 19.55 9.14
N CYS A 279 -4.68 18.92 8.53
CA CYS A 279 -5.76 18.25 9.24
C CYS A 279 -5.75 16.71 9.05
N LEU A 280 -4.79 16.17 8.29
CA LEU A 280 -4.78 14.76 7.90
C LEU A 280 -3.50 14.02 8.30
N HIS A 281 -2.34 14.70 8.26
CA HIS A 281 -1.07 14.01 8.33
C HIS A 281 -0.57 13.87 9.76
N LEU A 282 0.02 12.70 10.02
CA LEU A 282 0.73 12.44 11.26
C LEU A 282 2.09 13.14 11.28
N ASN A 283 2.49 13.59 12.46
CA ASN A 283 3.87 13.99 12.72
C ASN A 283 4.75 12.74 12.97
N TRP A 284 6.02 12.92 13.32
CA TRP A 284 6.94 11.82 13.55
C TRP A 284 6.51 10.89 14.70
N LYS A 285 5.89 11.42 15.77
CA LYS A 285 5.36 10.64 16.91
C LYS A 285 4.18 9.78 16.46
N GLY A 286 3.24 10.38 15.70
CA GLY A 286 2.10 9.68 15.13
C GLY A 286 2.52 8.57 14.16
N LEU A 287 3.51 8.83 13.30
CA LEU A 287 4.08 7.83 12.39
C LEU A 287 4.78 6.70 13.14
N ALA A 288 5.51 7.01 14.22
CA ALA A 288 6.12 6.00 15.07
C ALA A 288 5.07 5.09 15.70
N LYS A 289 4.01 5.68 16.26
CA LYS A 289 2.90 4.94 16.87
C LYS A 289 2.18 4.05 15.85
N LEU A 290 1.89 4.58 14.67
CA LEU A 290 1.29 3.83 13.57
C LEU A 290 2.14 2.62 13.17
N GLY A 291 3.45 2.81 13.00
CA GLY A 291 4.36 1.74 12.65
C GLY A 291 4.41 0.62 13.69
N VAL A 292 4.39 0.97 14.99
CA VAL A 292 4.33 -0.02 16.09
C VAL A 292 3.02 -0.82 16.02
N ILE A 293 1.88 -0.18 15.79
CA ILE A 293 0.58 -0.84 15.68
C ILE A 293 0.59 -1.83 14.52
N ILE A 294 0.97 -1.38 13.32
CA ILE A 294 1.03 -2.24 12.13
C ILE A 294 1.98 -3.42 12.36
N ARG A 295 3.20 -3.14 12.85
CA ARG A 295 4.19 -4.18 13.13
C ARG A 295 3.67 -5.23 14.10
N ASN A 296 3.10 -4.80 15.22
CA ASN A 296 2.61 -5.71 16.25
C ASN A 296 1.45 -6.56 15.73
N THR A 297 0.55 -5.99 14.93
CA THR A 297 -0.57 -6.73 14.32
C THR A 297 -0.05 -7.81 13.38
N VAL A 298 0.88 -7.46 12.48
CA VAL A 298 1.48 -8.42 11.54
C VAL A 298 2.29 -9.50 12.25
N LEU A 299 3.02 -9.16 13.33
CA LEU A 299 3.84 -10.12 14.09
C LEU A 299 3.01 -11.05 14.96
N ARG A 300 1.94 -10.58 15.61
CA ARG A 300 1.07 -11.41 16.47
C ARG A 300 0.48 -12.60 15.73
N ARG A 301 0.14 -12.44 14.45
CA ARG A 301 -0.33 -13.55 13.62
C ARG A 301 0.67 -14.69 13.49
N LYS A 302 1.99 -14.38 13.52
CA LYS A 302 3.06 -15.38 13.33
C LYS A 302 3.22 -16.35 14.50
N SER A 303 2.87 -15.93 15.70
CA SER A 303 3.02 -16.72 16.93
C SER A 303 1.95 -17.83 17.09
N GLY A 304 1.18 -18.15 16.05
CA GLY A 304 0.22 -19.28 16.06
C GLY A 304 -1.04 -19.03 16.89
N GLY A 305 -1.22 -17.83 17.41
CA GLY A 305 -2.43 -17.44 18.11
C GLY A 305 -3.52 -17.05 17.10
N ILE A 306 -4.36 -18.00 16.69
CA ILE A 306 -5.75 -17.66 16.36
C ILE A 306 -6.34 -17.23 17.70
N ASP A 307 -6.06 -15.99 18.09
CA ASP A 307 -6.66 -15.45 19.30
C ASP A 307 -8.13 -15.17 19.02
N LYS A 308 -8.97 -16.10 19.46
CA LYS A 308 -10.42 -15.91 19.57
C LYS A 308 -10.78 -14.71 20.48
N ARG A 309 -9.78 -13.97 20.97
CA ARG A 309 -9.88 -12.87 21.93
C ARG A 309 -9.75 -11.47 21.36
N THR A 310 -9.83 -11.25 20.04
CA THR A 310 -9.96 -9.89 19.49
C THR A 310 -11.30 -9.24 19.85
N ARG A 311 -12.01 -9.81 20.85
CA ARG A 311 -13.17 -9.20 21.53
C ARG A 311 -12.85 -8.63 22.91
N THR A 312 -11.60 -8.59 23.34
CA THR A 312 -11.27 -8.17 24.71
C THR A 312 -10.40 -6.93 24.76
N ARG A 313 -11.05 -5.88 25.24
CA ARG A 313 -10.62 -4.93 26.28
C ARG A 313 -9.13 -4.59 26.32
N VAL A 314 -8.80 -3.42 25.82
CA VAL A 314 -7.87 -2.53 26.49
C VAL A 314 -8.76 -1.44 27.10
N ASP A 315 -8.80 -1.40 28.43
CA ASP A 315 -9.41 -0.36 29.29
C ASP A 315 -10.92 -0.06 29.11
N GLY A 316 -11.73 -1.08 28.92
CA GLY A 316 -13.18 -0.97 29.14
C GLY A 316 -13.98 -0.19 28.09
N THR A 317 -13.37 0.56 27.19
CA THR A 317 -14.03 1.29 26.11
C THR A 317 -13.85 0.57 24.79
N SER A 318 -14.94 0.00 24.27
CA SER A 318 -14.94 -0.56 22.92
C SER A 318 -15.11 0.58 21.90
N PHE A 319 -14.68 0.36 20.67
CA PHE A 319 -14.94 1.29 19.57
C PHE A 319 -16.45 1.59 19.42
N ARG A 320 -17.33 0.67 19.83
CA ARG A 320 -18.77 0.89 19.95
C ARG A 320 -19.11 2.00 20.94
N ASP A 321 -18.41 2.08 22.07
CA ASP A 321 -18.71 3.04 23.13
C ASP A 321 -18.34 4.47 22.71
N VAL A 322 -17.30 4.62 21.86
CA VAL A 322 -16.94 5.92 21.28
C VAL A 322 -17.97 6.38 20.24
N VAL A 323 -18.57 5.44 19.50
CA VAL A 323 -19.60 5.75 18.49
C VAL A 323 -20.93 6.18 19.13
N THR A 324 -21.28 5.60 20.28
CA THR A 324 -22.49 5.98 21.02
C THR A 324 -22.37 7.33 21.72
N ALA A 325 -21.18 7.71 22.16
CA ALA A 325 -20.93 9.03 22.77
C ALA A 325 -21.04 10.21 21.77
N ASN A 326 -20.94 9.96 20.49
CA ASN A 326 -21.04 10.98 19.42
C ASN A 326 -22.43 11.06 18.75
N ARG A 327 -23.47 10.40 19.30
CA ARG A 327 -24.85 10.69 18.91
C ARG A 327 -25.22 12.03 19.52
N ALA A 328 -25.41 13.05 18.67
CA ALA A 328 -26.07 14.29 19.07
C ALA A 328 -27.45 13.94 19.69
N PRO A 329 -27.90 14.64 20.74
CA PRO A 329 -29.22 14.44 21.28
C PRO A 329 -30.25 14.67 20.16
N GLU A 330 -31.11 13.71 19.95
CA GLU A 330 -32.31 13.88 19.13
C GLU A 330 -33.13 15.03 19.75
N HIS A 331 -33.35 16.07 18.99
CA HIS A 331 -34.26 17.13 19.34
C HIS A 331 -35.70 16.56 19.32
N ASP A 332 -36.16 16.15 20.48
CA ASP A 332 -37.60 15.94 20.72
C ASP A 332 -38.34 17.27 20.68
N GLY A 333 -39.36 17.31 19.84
CA GLY A 333 -40.58 18.07 20.13
C GLY A 333 -40.63 19.51 19.63
N TYR A 334 -41.10 19.71 18.39
CA TYR A 334 -42.01 20.82 18.14
C TYR A 334 -43.42 20.26 17.93
N GLN A 335 -44.23 20.32 19.00
CA GLN A 335 -45.71 20.30 18.88
C GLN A 335 -46.13 21.69 18.42
N ALA A 336 -46.78 21.75 17.27
CA ALA A 336 -47.53 22.92 16.82
C ALA A 336 -48.82 23.01 17.61
N SER A 337 -49.10 24.16 18.18
CA SER A 337 -50.41 24.66 18.56
C SER A 337 -50.76 25.83 17.67
#